data_3c88e0a1abfa63728af4bfc3f1be3714
#
_entry.id   3c88e0a1abfa63728af4bfc3f1be3714
#
_cell.length_a   1.000
_cell.length_b   1.000
_cell.length_c   1.000
_cell.angle_alpha   90.00
_cell.angle_beta   90.00
_cell.angle_gamma   90.00
#
_symmetry.space_group_name_H-M   'P 1'
#
loop_
_entity.id
_entity.type
_entity.pdbx_description
1 polymer ?
#
loop_
_entity_poly.entity_id
_entity_poly.type
_entity_poly.pdbx_seq_one_letter_code
_entity_poly.pdbx_strand_id
1 'polypeptide(L)'
;MTTTSTPASEPLTRQVSHQVSQSVFDGSRLRVVLLVEVYDGAQQQFLETYENLRSHVESVPGHIGEQLCQSIENPSQWLITSEWESAPPFLNWVSSEEHVRMVEPLHNCVRDTRSLRFHVVRETGRPAAGAEPGRGGLQAAPRIGDGLIRHALTFTVKPGSEDAVGKILADYASPEPRVDDTTRLCRTSLFLHGNRVVRAIEVRGDLLAALRHVAEQPEVRAVEEAVNPYLEQDRDLGDPESARVFYTRAALPAVHHVTAREQDPAAQRHALSYPARPGRGMRLAQLLAERDEAAADDPRGPVLCSTIFQRDDVVVRLVDVRGDLHTGDPAVILGLPDPGRVTELTTLLDGFTEAGSPADGGLVRALEGARMELVTDRRAPDA
;
A
#
# COMPACT_ATOMS: atom_id res chain seq x y z
N MET A 1 -33.83 -45.99 -42.37
CA MET A 1 -33.78 -44.58 -41.89
C MET A 1 -33.08 -44.62 -40.54
N THR A 2 -31.80 -44.36 -40.56
CA THR A 2 -30.95 -44.36 -39.37
C THR A 2 -30.70 -42.92 -38.99
N THR A 3 -31.27 -42.50 -37.87
CA THR A 3 -31.10 -41.16 -37.29
C THR A 3 -29.81 -41.14 -36.48
N THR A 4 -28.81 -40.40 -36.98
CA THR A 4 -27.56 -40.14 -36.29
C THR A 4 -27.77 -39.00 -35.31
N SER A 5 -27.68 -39.28 -34.01
CA SER A 5 -27.73 -38.29 -32.94
C SER A 5 -26.34 -37.67 -32.77
N THR A 6 -26.25 -36.38 -33.01
CA THR A 6 -25.04 -35.57 -32.73
C THR A 6 -24.98 -35.34 -31.21
N PRO A 7 -23.82 -35.59 -30.55
CA PRO A 7 -23.69 -35.24 -29.13
C PRO A 7 -23.62 -33.72 -28.96
N ALA A 8 -24.45 -33.21 -28.09
CA ALA A 8 -24.44 -31.82 -27.64
C ALA A 8 -23.11 -31.53 -26.95
N SER A 9 -22.40 -30.55 -27.44
CA SER A 9 -21.20 -29.99 -26.80
C SER A 9 -21.62 -29.37 -25.48
N GLU A 10 -21.18 -29.93 -24.36
CA GLU A 10 -21.26 -29.28 -23.06
C GLU A 10 -20.51 -27.94 -23.12
N PRO A 11 -21.08 -26.85 -22.56
CA PRO A 11 -20.36 -25.61 -22.45
C PRO A 11 -19.20 -25.84 -21.47
N LEU A 12 -17.97 -25.65 -21.94
CA LEU A 12 -16.79 -25.53 -21.08
C LEU A 12 -17.02 -24.38 -20.10
N THR A 13 -17.47 -24.69 -18.92
CA THR A 13 -17.52 -23.77 -17.79
C THR A 13 -16.07 -23.42 -17.48
N ARG A 14 -15.62 -22.28 -18.00
CA ARG A 14 -14.32 -21.69 -17.67
C ARG A 14 -14.35 -21.46 -16.17
N GLN A 15 -13.67 -22.28 -15.39
CA GLN A 15 -13.39 -21.97 -13.98
C GLN A 15 -12.66 -20.62 -13.98
N VAL A 16 -13.39 -19.57 -13.59
CA VAL A 16 -12.83 -18.25 -13.35
C VAL A 16 -11.94 -18.43 -12.12
N SER A 17 -10.64 -18.35 -12.31
CA SER A 17 -9.70 -18.28 -11.20
C SER A 17 -10.06 -17.05 -10.37
N HIS A 18 -10.49 -17.25 -9.12
CA HIS A 18 -10.78 -16.18 -8.17
C HIS A 18 -9.51 -15.57 -7.57
N GLN A 19 -8.36 -15.96 -8.07
CA GLN A 19 -7.09 -15.41 -7.62
C GLN A 19 -6.93 -13.99 -8.14
N VAL A 20 -6.72 -13.06 -7.20
CA VAL A 20 -6.43 -11.65 -7.45
C VAL A 20 -4.99 -11.39 -7.02
N SER A 21 -4.19 -10.77 -7.89
CA SER A 21 -2.86 -10.30 -7.53
C SER A 21 -2.69 -8.86 -7.99
N GLN A 22 -2.26 -7.99 -7.09
CA GLN A 22 -1.94 -6.58 -7.31
C GLN A 22 -0.58 -6.29 -6.66
N SER A 23 0.44 -5.97 -7.46
CA SER A 23 1.80 -5.79 -6.93
C SER A 23 2.53 -4.68 -7.68
N VAL A 24 3.25 -3.85 -6.94
CA VAL A 24 4.16 -2.85 -7.52
C VAL A 24 5.47 -3.47 -8.01
N PHE A 25 5.72 -4.72 -7.69
CA PHE A 25 6.95 -5.46 -7.98
C PHE A 25 6.92 -6.23 -9.30
N ASP A 26 5.95 -5.99 -10.17
CA ASP A 26 5.78 -6.70 -11.43
C ASP A 26 6.75 -6.27 -12.54
N GLY A 27 7.60 -5.30 -12.26
CA GLY A 27 8.56 -4.76 -13.23
C GLY A 27 7.95 -3.90 -14.34
N SER A 28 6.64 -3.63 -14.30
CA SER A 28 5.99 -2.72 -15.25
C SER A 28 6.47 -1.30 -15.05
N ARG A 29 6.68 -0.57 -16.16
CA ARG A 29 6.95 0.86 -16.08
C ARG A 29 5.79 1.59 -15.42
N LEU A 30 6.13 2.59 -14.61
CA LEU A 30 5.17 3.44 -13.92
C LEU A 30 5.07 4.79 -14.64
N ARG A 31 3.84 5.26 -14.85
CA ARG A 31 3.55 6.65 -15.22
C ARG A 31 2.84 7.34 -14.07
N VAL A 32 3.40 8.46 -13.63
CA VAL A 32 2.81 9.32 -12.63
C VAL A 32 2.24 10.55 -13.33
N VAL A 33 1.04 10.94 -12.95
CA VAL A 33 0.34 12.12 -13.46
C VAL A 33 -0.04 12.98 -12.27
N LEU A 34 0.52 14.17 -12.20
CA LEU A 34 0.21 15.16 -11.16
C LEU A 34 -0.56 16.31 -11.80
N LEU A 35 -1.83 16.42 -11.49
CA LEU A 35 -2.66 17.58 -11.83
C LEU A 35 -2.43 18.66 -10.77
N VAL A 36 -2.17 19.88 -11.18
CA VAL A 36 -1.82 21.00 -10.31
C VAL A 36 -2.67 22.21 -10.67
N GLU A 37 -3.31 22.80 -9.68
CA GLU A 37 -3.99 24.09 -9.82
C GLU A 37 -3.18 25.17 -9.11
N VAL A 38 -2.62 26.11 -9.89
CA VAL A 38 -1.77 27.19 -9.41
C VAL A 38 -2.61 28.43 -9.09
N TYR A 39 -2.29 29.12 -7.98
CA TYR A 39 -2.97 30.37 -7.64
C TYR A 39 -2.77 31.43 -8.72
N ASP A 40 -3.77 32.30 -8.92
CA ASP A 40 -3.66 33.42 -9.84
C ASP A 40 -2.50 34.33 -9.45
N GLY A 41 -1.62 34.62 -10.41
CA GLY A 41 -0.42 35.41 -10.21
C GLY A 41 0.79 34.65 -9.65
N ALA A 42 0.65 33.38 -9.25
CA ALA A 42 1.75 32.58 -8.71
C ALA A 42 2.45 31.71 -9.75
N GLN A 43 2.13 31.83 -11.05
CA GLN A 43 2.67 30.97 -12.11
C GLN A 43 4.19 31.03 -12.21
N GLN A 44 4.77 32.25 -12.06
CA GLN A 44 6.23 32.44 -12.11
C GLN A 44 6.92 31.71 -10.94
N GLN A 45 6.39 31.86 -9.74
CA GLN A 45 6.91 31.19 -8.54
C GLN A 45 6.79 29.66 -8.68
N PHE A 46 5.69 29.18 -9.22
CA PHE A 46 5.49 27.76 -9.50
C PHE A 46 6.56 27.23 -10.46
N LEU A 47 6.82 27.91 -11.57
CA LEU A 47 7.83 27.52 -12.56
C LEU A 47 9.24 27.49 -11.96
N GLU A 48 9.62 28.49 -11.18
CA GLU A 48 10.92 28.53 -10.50
C GLU A 48 11.08 27.38 -9.50
N THR A 49 10.04 27.07 -8.72
CA THR A 49 10.04 25.95 -7.78
C THR A 49 10.10 24.62 -8.51
N TYR A 50 9.36 24.49 -9.61
CA TYR A 50 9.36 23.29 -10.43
C TYR A 50 10.72 23.01 -11.07
N GLU A 51 11.42 24.01 -11.61
CA GLU A 51 12.76 23.83 -12.20
C GLU A 51 13.78 23.32 -11.16
N ASN A 52 13.69 23.80 -9.93
CA ASN A 52 14.50 23.29 -8.83
C ASN A 52 14.20 21.81 -8.52
N LEU A 53 12.91 21.45 -8.45
CA LEU A 53 12.48 20.07 -8.22
C LEU A 53 12.94 19.15 -9.36
N ARG A 54 12.74 19.56 -10.61
CA ARG A 54 13.09 18.81 -11.81
C ARG A 54 14.57 18.41 -11.83
N SER A 55 15.46 19.35 -11.52
CA SER A 55 16.91 19.10 -11.54
C SER A 55 17.34 17.97 -10.58
N HIS A 56 16.61 17.78 -9.48
CA HIS A 56 16.85 16.71 -8.52
C HIS A 56 16.23 15.39 -9.02
N VAL A 57 15.00 15.43 -9.51
CA VAL A 57 14.28 14.23 -10.00
C VAL A 57 15.04 13.56 -11.15
N GLU A 58 15.64 14.34 -12.05
CA GLU A 58 16.46 13.80 -13.17
C GLU A 58 17.60 12.91 -12.68
N SER A 59 18.10 13.10 -11.47
CA SER A 59 19.20 12.32 -10.89
C SER A 59 18.73 11.07 -10.11
N VAL A 60 17.43 10.91 -9.90
CA VAL A 60 16.89 9.79 -9.11
C VAL A 60 16.98 8.49 -9.91
N PRO A 61 17.58 7.44 -9.36
CA PRO A 61 17.67 6.15 -10.03
C PRO A 61 16.28 5.62 -10.42
N GLY A 62 16.14 5.18 -11.67
CA GLY A 62 14.89 4.66 -12.22
C GLY A 62 13.93 5.71 -12.77
N HIS A 63 14.26 7.02 -12.68
CA HIS A 63 13.54 8.06 -13.42
C HIS A 63 13.91 7.98 -14.91
N ILE A 64 12.90 8.01 -15.80
CA ILE A 64 13.09 7.95 -17.26
C ILE A 64 12.96 9.33 -17.87
N GLY A 65 11.99 10.10 -17.45
CA GLY A 65 11.75 11.44 -17.95
C GLY A 65 10.45 12.02 -17.43
N GLU A 66 10.29 13.33 -17.64
CA GLU A 66 9.08 14.04 -17.24
C GLU A 66 8.69 15.13 -18.23
N GLN A 67 7.45 15.59 -18.14
CA GLN A 67 6.91 16.67 -18.94
C GLN A 67 6.05 17.57 -18.06
N LEU A 68 6.25 18.87 -18.19
CA LEU A 68 5.37 19.90 -17.65
C LEU A 68 4.49 20.44 -18.77
N CYS A 69 3.19 20.39 -18.58
CA CYS A 69 2.20 20.88 -19.54
C CYS A 69 1.29 21.92 -18.89
N GLN A 70 0.94 22.95 -19.62
CA GLN A 70 -0.08 23.91 -19.21
C GLN A 70 -1.36 23.66 -19.99
N SER A 71 -2.51 23.76 -19.34
CA SER A 71 -3.81 23.65 -19.99
C SER A 71 -3.98 24.81 -20.98
N ILE A 72 -4.45 24.49 -22.20
CA ILE A 72 -4.78 25.51 -23.21
C ILE A 72 -6.12 26.19 -22.91
N GLU A 73 -6.97 25.59 -22.07
CA GLU A 73 -8.29 26.10 -21.73
C GLU A 73 -8.26 26.90 -20.43
N ASN A 74 -7.43 26.49 -19.47
CA ASN A 74 -7.30 27.16 -18.17
C ASN A 74 -5.83 27.33 -17.78
N PRO A 75 -5.26 28.55 -17.88
CA PRO A 75 -3.84 28.83 -17.61
C PRO A 75 -3.39 28.52 -16.16
N SER A 76 -4.31 28.42 -15.20
CA SER A 76 -3.98 28.03 -13.82
C SER A 76 -3.86 26.52 -13.64
N GLN A 77 -4.29 25.71 -14.62
CA GLN A 77 -4.17 24.27 -14.56
C GLN A 77 -2.92 23.76 -15.28
N TRP A 78 -2.16 22.96 -14.55
CA TRP A 78 -0.92 22.36 -15.02
C TRP A 78 -0.95 20.85 -14.86
N LEU A 79 -0.20 20.16 -15.68
CA LEU A 79 -0.02 18.74 -15.67
C LEU A 79 1.48 18.43 -15.65
N ILE A 80 1.93 17.72 -14.62
CA ILE A 80 3.27 17.12 -14.59
C ILE A 80 3.09 15.63 -14.83
N THR A 81 3.77 15.09 -15.84
CA THR A 81 3.83 13.65 -16.06
C THR A 81 5.26 13.18 -15.91
N SER A 82 5.49 12.14 -15.13
CA SER A 82 6.80 11.49 -15.07
C SER A 82 6.69 10.00 -15.34
N GLU A 83 7.74 9.46 -15.90
CA GLU A 83 7.86 8.03 -16.25
C GLU A 83 9.04 7.43 -15.52
N TRP A 84 8.85 6.21 -15.01
CA TRP A 84 9.78 5.49 -14.17
C TRP A 84 9.95 4.05 -14.66
N GLU A 85 11.14 3.49 -14.51
CA GLU A 85 11.44 2.10 -14.88
C GLU A 85 10.49 1.10 -14.22
N SER A 86 10.09 1.39 -12.98
CA SER A 86 9.10 0.61 -12.22
C SER A 86 8.56 1.43 -11.03
N ALA A 87 7.59 0.89 -10.30
CA ALA A 87 7.03 1.57 -9.15
C ALA A 87 7.98 1.68 -7.94
N PRO A 88 8.82 0.69 -7.57
CA PRO A 88 9.69 0.80 -6.39
C PRO A 88 10.62 2.02 -6.36
N PRO A 89 11.36 2.38 -7.42
CA PRO A 89 12.18 3.59 -7.44
C PRO A 89 11.39 4.86 -7.16
N PHE A 90 10.23 5.02 -7.78
CA PHE A 90 9.35 6.16 -7.54
C PHE A 90 8.84 6.20 -6.10
N LEU A 91 8.39 5.06 -5.55
CA LEU A 91 7.86 4.99 -4.19
C LEU A 91 8.94 5.29 -3.15
N ASN A 92 10.17 4.82 -3.36
CA ASN A 92 11.30 5.15 -2.51
C ASN A 92 11.58 6.66 -2.53
N TRP A 93 11.57 7.29 -3.71
CA TRP A 93 11.82 8.71 -3.84
C TRP A 93 10.68 9.54 -3.22
N VAL A 94 9.42 9.27 -3.58
CA VAL A 94 8.28 10.09 -3.12
C VAL A 94 8.04 10.01 -1.62
N SER A 95 8.48 8.94 -0.95
CA SER A 95 8.40 8.79 0.50
C SER A 95 9.62 9.36 1.24
N SER A 96 10.68 9.76 0.54
CA SER A 96 11.90 10.25 1.15
C SER A 96 11.72 11.63 1.81
N GLU A 97 12.47 11.88 2.89
CA GLU A 97 12.52 13.19 3.55
C GLU A 97 13.03 14.28 2.61
N GLU A 98 13.85 13.92 1.62
CA GLU A 98 14.35 14.83 0.60
C GLU A 98 13.21 15.33 -0.29
N HIS A 99 12.37 14.41 -0.79
CA HIS A 99 11.18 14.75 -1.58
C HIS A 99 10.23 15.66 -0.79
N VAL A 100 9.93 15.32 0.46
CA VAL A 100 9.03 16.10 1.32
C VAL A 100 9.50 17.54 1.45
N ARG A 101 10.80 17.75 1.70
CA ARG A 101 11.40 19.11 1.79
C ARG A 101 11.38 19.87 0.47
N MET A 102 11.58 19.17 -0.65
CA MET A 102 11.61 19.81 -1.98
C MET A 102 10.24 20.26 -2.46
N VAL A 103 9.18 19.55 -2.11
CA VAL A 103 7.82 19.92 -2.52
C VAL A 103 7.14 20.93 -1.61
N GLU A 104 7.69 21.16 -0.40
CA GLU A 104 7.13 22.11 0.55
C GLU A 104 6.91 23.53 -0.04
N PRO A 105 7.86 24.13 -0.80
CA PRO A 105 7.65 25.44 -1.41
C PRO A 105 6.50 25.49 -2.42
N LEU A 106 6.14 24.37 -3.06
CA LEU A 106 4.99 24.30 -3.98
C LEU A 106 3.67 24.60 -3.30
N HIS A 107 3.53 24.28 -2.00
CA HIS A 107 2.31 24.52 -1.25
C HIS A 107 1.94 26.02 -1.19
N ASN A 108 2.92 26.92 -1.32
CA ASN A 108 2.68 28.36 -1.30
C ASN A 108 2.14 28.92 -2.62
N CYS A 109 2.27 28.18 -3.72
CA CYS A 109 1.87 28.65 -5.05
C CYS A 109 0.77 27.76 -5.67
N VAL A 110 0.40 26.66 -5.02
CA VAL A 110 -0.55 25.66 -5.54
C VAL A 110 -1.79 25.59 -4.66
N ARG A 111 -2.97 25.68 -5.29
CA ARG A 111 -4.27 25.60 -4.62
C ARG A 111 -4.69 24.16 -4.37
N ASP A 112 -4.49 23.28 -5.36
CA ASP A 112 -4.87 21.88 -5.29
C ASP A 112 -3.91 21.02 -6.09
N THR A 113 -3.70 19.78 -5.62
CA THR A 113 -2.89 18.78 -6.31
C THR A 113 -3.58 17.42 -6.28
N ARG A 114 -3.55 16.72 -7.40
CA ARG A 114 -4.03 15.34 -7.50
C ARG A 114 -3.00 14.47 -8.17
N SER A 115 -2.42 13.53 -7.42
CA SER A 115 -1.45 12.55 -7.92
C SER A 115 -2.15 11.26 -8.33
N LEU A 116 -1.90 10.79 -9.55
CA LEU A 116 -2.41 9.55 -10.11
C LEU A 116 -1.22 8.70 -10.60
N ARG A 117 -1.31 7.39 -10.40
CA ARG A 117 -0.24 6.44 -10.73
C ARG A 117 -0.79 5.32 -11.60
N PHE A 118 -0.08 5.01 -12.68
CA PHE A 118 -0.53 4.04 -13.67
C PHE A 118 0.62 3.11 -14.07
N HIS A 119 0.36 1.82 -14.09
CA HIS A 119 1.25 0.89 -14.79
C HIS A 119 1.08 1.05 -16.30
N VAL A 120 2.20 1.10 -17.03
CA VAL A 120 2.17 1.15 -18.49
C VAL A 120 1.87 -0.25 -19.02
N VAL A 121 0.63 -0.47 -19.44
CA VAL A 121 0.17 -1.77 -19.99
C VAL A 121 0.55 -1.92 -21.45
N ARG A 122 0.42 -0.85 -22.25
CA ARG A 122 0.77 -0.83 -23.67
C ARG A 122 1.29 0.54 -24.06
N GLU A 123 2.32 0.54 -24.87
CA GLU A 123 2.85 1.74 -25.51
C GLU A 123 2.80 1.58 -27.03
N THR A 124 2.31 2.61 -27.71
CA THR A 124 2.34 2.72 -29.17
C THR A 124 3.06 4.01 -29.49
N GLY A 125 4.17 3.93 -30.18
CA GLY A 125 4.96 5.10 -30.55
C GLY A 125 6.10 4.73 -31.48
N ARG A 126 6.74 5.76 -32.05
CA ARG A 126 7.95 5.58 -32.84
C ARG A 126 9.07 5.16 -31.87
N PRO A 127 9.73 4.02 -32.05
CA PRO A 127 10.87 3.67 -31.23
C PRO A 127 11.90 4.80 -31.29
N ALA A 128 12.46 5.17 -30.12
CA ALA A 128 13.59 6.08 -30.08
C ALA A 128 14.71 5.54 -31.00
N ALA A 129 15.44 6.44 -31.66
CA ALA A 129 16.50 6.05 -32.56
C ALA A 129 17.51 5.16 -31.82
N GLY A 130 17.58 3.85 -32.18
CA GLY A 130 18.43 2.85 -31.51
C GLY A 130 17.67 1.77 -30.69
N ALA A 131 16.35 1.86 -30.55
CA ALA A 131 15.56 0.77 -29.95
C ALA A 131 15.21 -0.30 -31.01
N GLU A 132 15.34 -1.56 -30.62
CA GLU A 132 15.02 -2.67 -31.53
C GLU A 132 13.55 -2.61 -31.99
N PRO A 133 13.28 -2.80 -33.33
CA PRO A 133 11.91 -2.82 -33.80
C PRO A 133 11.26 -4.13 -33.40
N GLY A 134 10.35 -4.08 -32.41
CA GLY A 134 9.62 -5.29 -32.04
C GLY A 134 8.75 -5.24 -30.79
N ARG A 135 8.67 -4.12 -30.06
CA ARG A 135 7.93 -4.07 -28.78
C ARG A 135 6.69 -3.18 -28.80
N GLY A 136 5.81 -3.36 -29.78
CA GLY A 136 4.42 -2.87 -29.68
C GLY A 136 3.48 -3.84 -28.98
N GLY A 137 4.00 -4.70 -28.10
CA GLY A 137 3.22 -5.66 -27.33
C GLY A 137 2.73 -5.10 -25.99
N LEU A 138 1.87 -5.85 -25.30
CA LEU A 138 1.53 -5.60 -23.92
C LEU A 138 2.80 -5.66 -23.07
N GLN A 139 3.10 -4.60 -22.32
CA GLN A 139 4.27 -4.54 -21.42
C GLN A 139 3.98 -5.27 -20.09
N ALA A 140 2.70 -5.30 -19.70
CA ALA A 140 2.22 -6.06 -18.55
C ALA A 140 0.88 -6.69 -18.91
N ALA A 141 0.57 -7.85 -18.33
CA ALA A 141 -0.77 -8.40 -18.39
C ALA A 141 -1.72 -7.49 -17.60
N PRO A 142 -2.92 -7.19 -18.14
CA PRO A 142 -3.93 -6.48 -17.36
C PRO A 142 -4.23 -7.26 -16.09
N ARG A 143 -4.15 -6.58 -14.93
CA ARG A 143 -4.45 -7.19 -13.64
C ARG A 143 -5.92 -7.06 -13.35
N ILE A 144 -6.52 -8.15 -12.89
CA ILE A 144 -7.90 -8.15 -12.42
C ILE A 144 -7.84 -7.91 -10.93
N GLY A 145 -8.22 -6.70 -10.50
CA GLY A 145 -8.40 -6.35 -9.10
C GLY A 145 -9.78 -6.77 -8.60
N ASP A 146 -9.94 -6.86 -7.29
CA ASP A 146 -11.23 -7.11 -6.64
C ASP A 146 -12.05 -5.82 -6.45
N GLY A 147 -11.57 -4.70 -6.96
CA GLY A 147 -12.21 -3.39 -6.84
C GLY A 147 -12.08 -2.75 -5.46
N LEU A 148 -11.24 -3.33 -4.58
CA LEU A 148 -10.95 -2.76 -3.26
C LEU A 148 -9.63 -2.00 -3.27
N ILE A 149 -9.65 -0.82 -2.68
CA ILE A 149 -8.46 -0.05 -2.36
C ILE A 149 -8.07 -0.36 -0.93
N ARG A 150 -6.83 -0.79 -0.74
CA ARG A 150 -6.26 -1.09 0.58
C ARG A 150 -5.27 -0.02 0.97
N HIS A 151 -5.46 0.53 2.14
CA HIS A 151 -4.62 1.57 2.69
C HIS A 151 -4.46 1.37 4.19
N ALA A 152 -3.33 1.83 4.74
CA ALA A 152 -3.16 1.85 6.18
C ALA A 152 -2.62 3.20 6.65
N LEU A 153 -2.83 3.48 7.92
CA LEU A 153 -2.17 4.55 8.65
C LEU A 153 -1.35 3.92 9.78
N THR A 154 -0.16 4.43 10.01
CA THR A 154 0.69 4.02 11.12
C THR A 154 1.24 5.23 11.84
N PHE A 155 1.26 5.15 13.16
CA PHE A 155 1.83 6.18 14.03
C PHE A 155 2.35 5.53 15.32
N THR A 156 3.18 6.26 16.05
CA THR A 156 3.72 5.83 17.33
C THR A 156 3.13 6.63 18.47
N VAL A 157 2.96 5.96 19.61
CA VAL A 157 2.49 6.57 20.84
C VAL A 157 3.63 6.64 21.87
N LYS A 158 3.53 7.55 22.82
CA LYS A 158 4.53 7.73 23.88
C LYS A 158 4.73 6.43 24.63
N PRO A 159 5.98 6.01 24.88
CA PRO A 159 6.28 4.80 25.65
C PRO A 159 5.55 4.81 27.02
N GLY A 160 4.92 3.68 27.35
CA GLY A 160 4.13 3.51 28.57
C GLY A 160 2.66 3.94 28.43
N SER A 161 2.22 4.40 27.26
CA SER A 161 0.81 4.73 26.99
C SER A 161 0.07 3.66 26.17
N GLU A 162 0.71 2.56 25.85
CA GLU A 162 0.20 1.50 24.96
C GLU A 162 -1.14 0.94 25.45
N ASP A 163 -1.22 0.58 26.73
CA ASP A 163 -2.46 0.04 27.34
C ASP A 163 -3.60 1.05 27.33
N ALA A 164 -3.31 2.34 27.59
CA ALA A 164 -4.31 3.40 27.57
C ALA A 164 -4.85 3.61 26.16
N VAL A 165 -3.94 3.68 25.17
CA VAL A 165 -4.31 3.84 23.76
C VAL A 165 -5.05 2.61 23.25
N GLY A 166 -4.60 1.40 23.59
CA GLY A 166 -5.28 0.14 23.25
C GLY A 166 -6.74 0.15 23.70
N LYS A 167 -7.01 0.57 24.94
CA LYS A 167 -8.39 0.69 25.48
C LYS A 167 -9.22 1.74 24.74
N ILE A 168 -8.66 2.93 24.48
CA ILE A 168 -9.35 3.98 23.71
C ILE A 168 -9.73 3.47 22.32
N LEU A 169 -8.81 2.79 21.65
CA LEU A 169 -9.00 2.27 20.30
C LEU A 169 -9.94 1.06 20.25
N ALA A 170 -10.08 0.30 21.33
CA ALA A 170 -11.01 -0.84 21.42
C ALA A 170 -12.46 -0.40 21.64
N ASP A 171 -12.68 0.71 22.35
CA ASP A 171 -13.99 1.11 22.88
C ASP A 171 -14.75 2.15 22.05
N TYR A 172 -14.35 2.38 20.77
CA TYR A 172 -15.11 3.34 19.95
C TYR A 172 -16.14 2.64 19.03
N ALA A 173 -17.23 3.35 18.74
CA ALA A 173 -18.24 2.88 17.80
C ALA A 173 -17.68 2.75 16.38
N SER A 174 -18.17 1.75 15.64
CA SER A 174 -17.81 1.63 14.22
C SER A 174 -18.26 2.85 13.43
N PRO A 175 -17.42 3.41 12.57
CA PRO A 175 -17.86 4.47 11.67
C PRO A 175 -18.94 3.96 10.70
N GLU A 176 -19.82 4.88 10.27
CA GLU A 176 -20.81 4.59 9.22
C GLU A 176 -20.08 4.19 7.92
N PRO A 177 -20.31 2.98 7.40
CA PRO A 177 -19.52 2.48 6.29
C PRO A 177 -19.92 3.07 4.93
N ARG A 178 -21.17 3.56 4.76
CA ARG A 178 -21.65 4.10 3.49
C ARG A 178 -21.26 5.58 3.36
N VAL A 179 -20.49 5.89 2.35
CA VAL A 179 -20.08 7.27 2.01
C VAL A 179 -21.08 7.89 1.02
N ASP A 180 -21.29 7.20 -0.11
CA ASP A 180 -22.21 7.57 -1.16
C ASP A 180 -22.69 6.30 -1.91
N ASP A 181 -23.27 6.46 -3.11
CA ASP A 181 -23.78 5.32 -3.91
C ASP A 181 -22.66 4.46 -4.52
N THR A 182 -21.45 4.97 -4.62
CA THR A 182 -20.29 4.32 -5.25
C THR A 182 -19.15 4.00 -4.28
N THR A 183 -19.11 4.69 -3.14
CA THR A 183 -18.02 4.63 -2.17
C THR A 183 -18.50 4.09 -0.84
N ARG A 184 -17.77 3.11 -0.33
CA ARG A 184 -18.03 2.49 0.98
C ARG A 184 -16.78 1.97 1.65
N LEU A 185 -16.78 2.00 2.98
CA LEU A 185 -15.80 1.36 3.83
C LEU A 185 -16.19 -0.11 4.01
N CYS A 186 -15.35 -1.04 3.55
CA CYS A 186 -15.66 -2.46 3.58
C CYS A 186 -15.14 -3.15 4.84
N ARG A 187 -13.93 -2.80 5.27
CA ARG A 187 -13.30 -3.37 6.47
C ARG A 187 -12.35 -2.38 7.12
N THR A 188 -12.31 -2.38 8.45
CA THR A 188 -11.32 -1.65 9.24
C THR A 188 -10.71 -2.58 10.27
N SER A 189 -9.38 -2.58 10.37
CA SER A 189 -8.66 -3.39 11.35
C SER A 189 -7.63 -2.52 12.07
N LEU A 190 -7.58 -2.64 13.39
CA LEU A 190 -6.65 -1.92 14.26
C LEU A 190 -5.73 -2.91 14.94
N PHE A 191 -4.44 -2.60 14.90
CA PHE A 191 -3.40 -3.42 15.52
C PHE A 191 -2.46 -2.55 16.34
N LEU A 192 -1.89 -3.15 17.38
CA LEU A 192 -0.89 -2.55 18.26
C LEU A 192 0.33 -3.48 18.38
N HIS A 193 1.52 -2.93 18.29
CA HIS A 193 2.76 -3.65 18.56
C HIS A 193 3.78 -2.72 19.21
N GLY A 194 4.13 -3.00 20.48
CA GLY A 194 4.85 -2.02 21.28
C GLY A 194 4.11 -0.68 21.25
N ASN A 195 4.80 0.39 20.95
CA ASN A 195 4.21 1.73 20.84
C ASN A 195 3.68 2.08 19.42
N ARG A 196 3.69 1.14 18.47
CA ARG A 196 3.20 1.37 17.10
C ARG A 196 1.77 0.93 16.92
N VAL A 197 0.94 1.83 16.43
CA VAL A 197 -0.44 1.57 16.00
C VAL A 197 -0.47 1.43 14.47
N VAL A 198 -1.23 0.47 13.98
CA VAL A 198 -1.55 0.33 12.55
C VAL A 198 -3.06 0.23 12.39
N ARG A 199 -3.64 1.14 11.59
CA ARG A 199 -5.05 1.11 11.20
C ARG A 199 -5.12 0.81 9.72
N ALA A 200 -5.57 -0.38 9.34
CA ALA A 200 -5.78 -0.78 7.95
C ALA A 200 -7.24 -0.62 7.56
N ILE A 201 -7.49 -0.18 6.34
CA ILE A 201 -8.82 0.02 5.78
C ILE A 201 -8.91 -0.61 4.38
N GLU A 202 -10.09 -1.12 4.07
CA GLU A 202 -10.48 -1.58 2.75
C GLU A 202 -11.68 -0.76 2.27
N VAL A 203 -11.54 -0.12 1.13
CA VAL A 203 -12.52 0.81 0.57
C VAL A 203 -12.89 0.39 -0.84
N ARG A 204 -14.17 0.37 -1.15
CA ARG A 204 -14.67 0.33 -2.52
C ARG A 204 -14.99 1.75 -2.95
N GLY A 205 -14.55 2.15 -4.15
CA GLY A 205 -14.78 3.50 -4.67
C GLY A 205 -13.64 4.48 -4.37
N ASP A 206 -13.95 5.69 -3.93
CA ASP A 206 -12.98 6.77 -3.72
C ASP A 206 -12.39 6.75 -2.31
N LEU A 207 -11.07 6.49 -2.21
CA LEU A 207 -10.37 6.46 -0.93
C LEU A 207 -10.39 7.79 -0.20
N LEU A 208 -10.21 8.92 -0.91
CA LEU A 208 -10.17 10.23 -0.26
C LEU A 208 -11.54 10.64 0.26
N ALA A 209 -12.59 10.35 -0.50
CA ALA A 209 -13.97 10.55 -0.05
C ALA A 209 -14.26 9.72 1.21
N ALA A 210 -13.84 8.45 1.24
CA ALA A 210 -14.01 7.57 2.39
C ALA A 210 -13.23 8.08 3.62
N LEU A 211 -11.99 8.51 3.45
CA LEU A 211 -11.18 9.06 4.55
C LEU A 211 -11.78 10.34 5.14
N ARG A 212 -12.25 11.25 4.29
CA ARG A 212 -12.94 12.48 4.74
C ARG A 212 -14.22 12.14 5.51
N HIS A 213 -15.07 11.28 4.94
CA HIS A 213 -16.30 10.83 5.58
C HIS A 213 -16.05 10.23 6.98
N VAL A 214 -15.04 9.38 7.11
CA VAL A 214 -14.67 8.80 8.40
C VAL A 214 -14.17 9.87 9.38
N ALA A 215 -13.33 10.80 8.92
CA ALA A 215 -12.76 11.86 9.77
C ALA A 215 -13.82 12.88 10.25
N GLU A 216 -14.93 13.03 9.55
CA GLU A 216 -16.02 13.94 9.92
C GLU A 216 -16.97 13.37 10.97
N GLN A 217 -16.94 12.07 11.23
CA GLN A 217 -17.84 11.40 12.16
C GLN A 217 -17.49 11.72 13.61
N PRO A 218 -18.49 12.07 14.44
CA PRO A 218 -18.26 12.48 15.85
C PRO A 218 -17.51 11.42 16.66
N GLU A 219 -17.84 10.15 16.46
CA GLU A 219 -17.24 9.01 17.17
C GLU A 219 -15.73 8.89 16.83
N VAL A 220 -15.39 9.11 15.56
CA VAL A 220 -13.98 9.07 15.12
C VAL A 220 -13.23 10.28 15.66
N ARG A 221 -13.82 11.47 15.59
CA ARG A 221 -13.21 12.69 16.18
C ARG A 221 -12.95 12.54 17.67
N ALA A 222 -13.89 12.01 18.42
CA ALA A 222 -13.72 11.77 19.86
C ALA A 222 -12.54 10.84 20.16
N VAL A 223 -12.37 9.77 19.37
CA VAL A 223 -11.23 8.86 19.48
C VAL A 223 -9.92 9.53 19.11
N GLU A 224 -9.90 10.30 18.01
CA GLU A 224 -8.70 11.03 17.58
C GLU A 224 -8.27 12.07 18.63
N GLU A 225 -9.22 12.77 19.24
CA GLU A 225 -8.98 13.69 20.35
C GLU A 225 -8.46 12.96 21.60
N ALA A 226 -9.04 11.81 21.94
CA ALA A 226 -8.65 11.03 23.10
C ALA A 226 -7.24 10.42 22.95
N VAL A 227 -6.84 10.03 21.75
CA VAL A 227 -5.51 9.49 21.45
C VAL A 227 -4.46 10.59 21.35
N ASN A 228 -4.84 11.80 20.95
CA ASN A 228 -3.92 12.90 20.63
C ASN A 228 -2.85 13.21 21.72
N PRO A 229 -3.17 13.24 23.02
CA PRO A 229 -2.17 13.48 24.07
C PRO A 229 -1.08 12.42 24.18
N TYR A 230 -1.36 11.23 23.65
CA TYR A 230 -0.46 10.07 23.71
C TYR A 230 0.43 9.91 22.46
N LEU A 231 0.23 10.70 21.41
CA LEU A 231 1.05 10.62 20.21
C LEU A 231 2.49 11.05 20.51
N GLU A 232 3.47 10.33 19.97
CA GLU A 232 4.87 10.77 19.96
C GLU A 232 5.07 12.01 19.10
N GLN A 233 4.37 12.06 17.98
CA GLN A 233 4.38 13.21 17.08
C GLN A 233 3.15 14.05 17.34
N ASP A 234 3.36 15.29 17.77
CA ASP A 234 2.28 16.23 18.05
C ASP A 234 1.45 16.50 16.78
N ARG A 235 0.15 16.62 17.00
CA ARG A 235 -0.83 16.92 15.96
C ARG A 235 -1.87 17.89 16.51
N ASP A 236 -2.07 19.00 15.83
CA ASP A 236 -3.19 19.91 16.10
C ASP A 236 -4.37 19.57 15.19
N LEU A 237 -5.44 19.03 15.76
CA LEU A 237 -6.67 18.70 15.03
C LEU A 237 -7.48 19.94 14.65
N GLY A 238 -7.25 21.08 15.29
CA GLY A 238 -7.85 22.38 14.96
C GLY A 238 -7.15 23.08 13.78
N ASP A 239 -5.92 22.70 13.46
CA ASP A 239 -5.15 23.20 12.34
C ASP A 239 -5.15 22.19 11.17
N PRO A 240 -5.82 22.50 10.05
CA PRO A 240 -5.88 21.60 8.89
C PRO A 240 -4.49 21.25 8.31
N GLU A 241 -3.53 22.16 8.38
CA GLU A 241 -2.17 21.91 7.88
C GLU A 241 -1.41 20.94 8.77
N SER A 242 -1.47 21.11 10.09
CA SER A 242 -0.90 20.17 11.06
C SER A 242 -1.49 18.77 10.90
N ALA A 243 -2.82 18.66 10.76
CA ALA A 243 -3.50 17.41 10.51
C ALA A 243 -3.04 16.78 9.17
N ARG A 244 -2.93 17.57 8.10
CA ARG A 244 -2.46 17.10 6.79
C ARG A 244 -1.05 16.53 6.86
N VAL A 245 -0.12 17.25 7.49
CA VAL A 245 1.27 16.81 7.66
C VAL A 245 1.32 15.47 8.42
N PHE A 246 0.57 15.37 9.52
CA PHE A 246 0.49 14.13 10.31
C PHE A 246 -0.01 12.95 9.45
N TYR A 247 -1.17 13.09 8.79
CA TYR A 247 -1.74 12.01 8.00
C TYR A 247 -0.90 11.64 6.76
N THR A 248 -0.22 12.63 6.17
CA THR A 248 0.74 12.36 5.09
C THR A 248 1.91 11.49 5.58
N ARG A 249 2.43 11.76 6.78
CA ARG A 249 3.49 10.96 7.40
C ARG A 249 2.98 9.60 7.91
N ALA A 250 1.74 9.54 8.37
CA ALA A 250 1.12 8.31 8.84
C ALA A 250 0.69 7.36 7.71
N ALA A 251 0.54 7.87 6.48
CA ALA A 251 0.08 7.07 5.34
C ALA A 251 1.01 5.90 5.06
N LEU A 252 0.45 4.70 4.94
CA LEU A 252 1.15 3.46 4.66
C LEU A 252 0.42 2.74 3.51
N PRO A 253 0.84 2.98 2.25
CA PRO A 253 0.18 2.41 1.08
C PRO A 253 0.39 0.91 0.96
N ALA A 254 -0.58 0.20 0.40
CA ALA A 254 -0.40 -1.19 -0.01
C ALA A 254 0.49 -1.24 -1.25
N VAL A 255 1.57 -2.04 -1.18
CA VAL A 255 2.50 -2.28 -2.28
C VAL A 255 2.31 -3.65 -2.92
N HIS A 256 1.64 -4.55 -2.22
CA HIS A 256 1.30 -5.88 -2.71
C HIS A 256 0.01 -6.39 -2.08
N HIS A 257 -0.82 -7.07 -2.87
CA HIS A 257 -1.98 -7.82 -2.40
C HIS A 257 -2.18 -9.05 -3.28
N VAL A 258 -2.41 -10.17 -2.62
CA VAL A 258 -2.81 -11.42 -3.28
C VAL A 258 -3.96 -12.08 -2.52
N THR A 259 -4.94 -12.59 -3.27
CA THR A 259 -6.03 -13.41 -2.75
C THR A 259 -5.92 -14.79 -3.38
N ALA A 260 -5.68 -15.80 -2.56
CA ALA A 260 -5.56 -17.18 -3.00
C ALA A 260 -6.94 -17.79 -3.30
N ARG A 261 -7.98 -17.35 -2.58
CA ARG A 261 -9.31 -17.96 -2.64
C ARG A 261 -10.39 -17.02 -2.16
N GLU A 262 -11.63 -17.48 -2.37
CA GLU A 262 -12.83 -16.87 -1.81
C GLU A 262 -12.70 -16.65 -0.30
N GLN A 263 -13.16 -15.49 0.17
CA GLN A 263 -13.07 -15.13 1.58
C GLN A 263 -13.86 -16.11 2.44
N ASP A 264 -13.22 -16.61 3.49
CA ASP A 264 -13.85 -17.45 4.51
C ASP A 264 -14.29 -16.52 5.66
N PRO A 265 -15.58 -16.48 6.02
CA PRO A 265 -16.05 -15.69 7.16
C PRO A 265 -15.37 -16.06 8.50
N ALA A 266 -14.89 -17.29 8.61
CA ALA A 266 -14.16 -17.78 9.78
C ALA A 266 -12.65 -17.48 9.73
N ALA A 267 -12.16 -16.84 8.66
CA ALA A 267 -10.76 -16.47 8.55
C ALA A 267 -10.35 -15.50 9.66
N GLN A 268 -9.21 -15.78 10.25
CA GLN A 268 -8.59 -14.92 11.25
C GLN A 268 -7.59 -13.98 10.58
N ARG A 269 -7.67 -12.68 10.92
CA ARG A 269 -6.74 -11.65 10.43
C ARG A 269 -5.61 -11.42 11.42
N HIS A 270 -4.40 -11.47 10.91
CA HIS A 270 -3.19 -11.19 11.66
C HIS A 270 -2.39 -10.10 10.97
N ALA A 271 -1.62 -9.35 11.77
CA ALA A 271 -0.65 -8.38 11.26
C ALA A 271 0.73 -8.69 11.84
N LEU A 272 1.75 -8.45 11.02
CA LEU A 272 3.16 -8.54 11.41
C LEU A 272 3.85 -7.24 11.02
N SER A 273 4.53 -6.61 11.98
CA SER A 273 5.39 -5.44 11.75
C SER A 273 6.84 -5.90 11.72
N TYR A 274 7.42 -5.96 10.54
CA TYR A 274 8.78 -6.45 10.36
C TYR A 274 9.79 -5.34 10.66
N PRO A 275 10.81 -5.59 11.49
CA PRO A 275 11.88 -4.63 11.77
C PRO A 275 12.86 -4.59 10.59
N ALA A 276 12.58 -3.80 9.57
CA ALA A 276 13.49 -3.65 8.44
C ALA A 276 14.71 -2.83 8.83
N ARG A 277 15.90 -3.21 8.32
CA ARG A 277 17.10 -2.38 8.44
C ARG A 277 16.94 -1.09 7.64
N PRO A 278 17.63 0.00 8.03
CA PRO A 278 17.60 1.26 7.31
C PRO A 278 17.88 1.09 5.81
N GLY A 279 16.95 1.62 4.98
CA GLY A 279 16.99 1.56 3.52
C GLY A 279 16.65 0.18 2.92
N ARG A 280 16.11 -0.76 3.71
CA ARG A 280 15.83 -2.13 3.25
C ARG A 280 14.32 -2.45 3.19
N GLY A 281 13.45 -1.55 3.61
CA GLY A 281 12.01 -1.80 3.67
C GLY A 281 11.39 -2.25 2.35
N MET A 282 11.72 -1.58 1.23
CA MET A 282 11.18 -1.94 -0.08
C MET A 282 11.65 -3.33 -0.55
N ARG A 283 12.92 -3.68 -0.31
CA ARG A 283 13.43 -5.01 -0.68
C ARG A 283 12.82 -6.11 0.20
N LEU A 284 12.62 -5.82 1.49
CA LEU A 284 11.93 -6.71 2.40
C LEU A 284 10.47 -6.94 1.95
N ALA A 285 9.75 -5.87 1.61
CA ALA A 285 8.39 -5.98 1.10
C ALA A 285 8.32 -6.81 -0.19
N GLN A 286 9.30 -6.65 -1.10
CA GLN A 286 9.40 -7.47 -2.32
C GLN A 286 9.60 -8.95 -2.00
N LEU A 287 10.51 -9.28 -1.07
CA LEU A 287 10.76 -10.67 -0.67
C LEU A 287 9.50 -11.33 -0.07
N LEU A 288 8.77 -10.59 0.77
CA LEU A 288 7.50 -11.05 1.33
C LEU A 288 6.44 -11.22 0.26
N ALA A 289 6.36 -10.31 -0.73
CA ALA A 289 5.42 -10.41 -1.83
C ALA A 289 5.64 -11.67 -2.68
N GLU A 290 6.89 -11.98 -3.02
CA GLU A 290 7.25 -13.20 -3.74
C GLU A 290 6.86 -14.47 -2.96
N ARG A 291 6.99 -14.43 -1.63
CA ARG A 291 6.54 -15.52 -0.77
C ARG A 291 5.02 -15.66 -0.72
N ASP A 292 4.31 -14.53 -0.69
CA ASP A 292 2.84 -14.52 -0.64
C ASP A 292 2.23 -15.04 -1.96
N GLU A 293 2.81 -14.69 -3.10
CA GLU A 293 2.41 -15.26 -4.39
C GLU A 293 2.58 -16.79 -4.39
N ALA A 294 3.75 -17.28 -3.96
CA ALA A 294 3.98 -18.72 -3.87
C ALA A 294 3.02 -19.43 -2.89
N ALA A 295 2.67 -18.78 -1.78
CA ALA A 295 1.70 -19.32 -0.83
C ALA A 295 0.27 -19.32 -1.37
N ALA A 296 -0.08 -18.34 -2.19
CA ALA A 296 -1.39 -18.24 -2.83
C ALA A 296 -1.60 -19.34 -3.90
N ASP A 297 -0.54 -19.80 -4.52
CA ASP A 297 -0.58 -20.89 -5.51
C ASP A 297 -0.86 -22.26 -4.86
N ASP A 298 -0.63 -22.43 -3.54
CA ASP A 298 -0.94 -23.66 -2.84
C ASP A 298 -2.44 -23.76 -2.48
N PRO A 299 -3.22 -24.64 -3.15
CA PRO A 299 -4.64 -24.75 -2.88
C PRO A 299 -4.97 -25.29 -1.49
N ARG A 300 -4.06 -25.84 -0.76
CA ARG A 300 -4.22 -26.40 0.59
C ARG A 300 -3.60 -25.52 1.67
N GLY A 301 -2.89 -24.48 1.25
CA GLY A 301 -2.22 -23.55 2.15
C GLY A 301 -3.20 -22.84 3.11
N PRO A 302 -2.74 -22.41 4.27
CA PRO A 302 -3.58 -21.74 5.25
C PRO A 302 -3.90 -20.28 4.87
N VAL A 303 -3.08 -19.65 4.01
CA VAL A 303 -3.24 -18.25 3.64
C VAL A 303 -4.39 -18.09 2.65
N LEU A 304 -5.37 -17.27 2.99
CA LEU A 304 -6.50 -16.91 2.13
C LEU A 304 -6.23 -15.64 1.36
N CYS A 305 -5.69 -14.64 2.04
CA CYS A 305 -5.17 -13.45 1.38
C CYS A 305 -4.03 -12.83 2.18
N SER A 306 -3.20 -12.05 1.51
CA SER A 306 -2.15 -11.27 2.12
C SER A 306 -2.08 -9.88 1.50
N THR A 307 -1.79 -8.87 2.34
CA THR A 307 -1.55 -7.49 1.90
C THR A 307 -0.29 -6.98 2.58
N ILE A 308 0.63 -6.42 1.81
CA ILE A 308 1.85 -5.81 2.31
C ILE A 308 1.73 -4.31 2.15
N PHE A 309 1.89 -3.61 3.26
CA PHE A 309 1.98 -2.16 3.33
C PHE A 309 3.43 -1.79 3.58
N GLN A 310 3.93 -0.77 2.88
CA GLN A 310 5.30 -0.34 3.04
C GLN A 310 5.44 1.16 2.82
N ARG A 311 6.24 1.79 3.66
CA ARG A 311 6.78 3.14 3.48
C ARG A 311 8.09 3.25 4.24
N ASP A 312 9.14 3.73 3.56
CA ASP A 312 10.50 3.75 4.10
C ASP A 312 10.91 2.35 4.63
N ASP A 313 11.27 2.24 5.89
CA ASP A 313 11.59 0.97 6.53
C ASP A 313 10.45 0.38 7.38
N VAL A 314 9.27 0.98 7.30
CA VAL A 314 8.06 0.41 7.91
C VAL A 314 7.44 -0.59 6.94
N VAL A 315 7.45 -1.85 7.32
CA VAL A 315 6.86 -2.94 6.54
C VAL A 315 5.85 -3.68 7.42
N VAL A 316 4.59 -3.65 7.02
CA VAL A 316 3.50 -4.33 7.71
C VAL A 316 2.83 -5.29 6.74
N ARG A 317 2.73 -6.56 7.12
CA ARG A 317 2.00 -7.58 6.37
C ARG A 317 0.73 -7.95 7.12
N LEU A 318 -0.42 -7.80 6.48
CA LEU A 318 -1.68 -8.36 6.92
C LEU A 318 -1.92 -9.69 6.21
N VAL A 319 -2.32 -10.70 6.97
CA VAL A 319 -2.63 -12.01 6.42
C VAL A 319 -3.94 -12.54 7.01
N ASP A 320 -4.87 -12.94 6.15
CA ASP A 320 -6.07 -13.68 6.55
C ASP A 320 -5.80 -15.18 6.37
N VAL A 321 -5.96 -15.96 7.44
CA VAL A 321 -5.65 -17.40 7.45
C VAL A 321 -6.88 -18.22 7.82
N ARG A 322 -6.93 -19.42 7.29
CA ARG A 322 -7.95 -20.42 7.65
C ARG A 322 -7.53 -21.15 8.92
N GLY A 323 -8.42 -21.18 9.90
CA GLY A 323 -8.19 -21.85 11.17
C GLY A 323 -7.27 -21.07 12.12
N ASP A 324 -6.80 -21.73 13.18
CA ASP A 324 -5.91 -21.14 14.16
C ASP A 324 -4.46 -21.12 13.64
N LEU A 325 -3.71 -20.07 13.96
CA LEU A 325 -2.28 -19.93 13.69
C LEU A 325 -1.42 -21.10 14.19
N HIS A 326 -1.90 -21.78 15.24
CA HIS A 326 -1.19 -22.93 15.83
C HIS A 326 -1.35 -24.23 15.03
N THR A 327 -2.28 -24.27 14.06
CA THR A 327 -2.56 -25.47 13.24
C THR A 327 -1.94 -25.43 11.86
N GLY A 328 -1.50 -24.25 11.39
CA GLY A 328 -0.82 -24.08 10.11
C GLY A 328 0.70 -24.15 10.23
N ASP A 329 1.40 -24.22 9.08
CA ASP A 329 2.84 -24.06 9.05
C ASP A 329 3.23 -22.62 9.49
N PRO A 330 3.86 -22.42 10.66
CA PRO A 330 4.23 -21.09 11.13
C PRO A 330 5.11 -20.35 10.13
N ALA A 331 5.93 -21.03 9.36
CA ALA A 331 6.80 -20.45 8.36
C ALA A 331 6.02 -19.67 7.29
N VAL A 332 4.89 -20.21 6.81
CA VAL A 332 4.05 -19.56 5.81
C VAL A 332 3.39 -18.31 6.38
N ILE A 333 2.87 -18.41 7.60
CA ILE A 333 2.16 -17.32 8.28
C ILE A 333 3.12 -16.18 8.60
N LEU A 334 4.32 -16.51 9.06
CA LEU A 334 5.36 -15.53 9.38
C LEU A 334 6.07 -14.95 8.14
N GLY A 335 5.72 -15.41 6.94
CA GLY A 335 6.33 -14.93 5.70
C GLY A 335 7.76 -15.41 5.50
N LEU A 336 8.14 -16.55 6.09
CA LEU A 336 9.46 -17.13 5.87
C LEU A 336 9.60 -17.57 4.40
N PRO A 337 10.63 -17.12 3.69
CA PRO A 337 10.93 -17.57 2.35
C PRO A 337 11.42 -19.02 2.34
N ASP A 338 11.58 -19.57 1.15
CA ASP A 338 12.22 -20.87 0.98
C ASP A 338 13.61 -20.90 1.65
N PRO A 339 14.07 -22.08 2.10
CA PRO A 339 15.32 -22.20 2.86
C PRO A 339 16.53 -21.53 2.21
N GLY A 340 16.60 -21.51 0.85
CA GLY A 340 17.66 -20.84 0.10
C GLY A 340 17.67 -19.31 0.22
N ARG A 341 16.58 -18.69 0.66
CA ARG A 341 16.43 -17.24 0.78
C ARG A 341 16.34 -16.74 2.23
N VAL A 342 16.41 -17.64 3.21
CA VAL A 342 16.39 -17.28 4.63
C VAL A 342 17.54 -16.33 4.98
N THR A 343 18.73 -16.57 4.42
CA THR A 343 19.88 -15.67 4.60
C THR A 343 19.60 -14.26 4.06
N GLU A 344 18.94 -14.14 2.90
CA GLU A 344 18.53 -12.86 2.37
C GLU A 344 17.58 -12.13 3.36
N LEU A 345 16.56 -12.82 3.86
CA LEU A 345 15.63 -12.24 4.84
C LEU A 345 16.37 -11.71 6.08
N THR A 346 17.31 -12.48 6.64
CA THR A 346 18.08 -12.05 7.83
C THR A 346 18.95 -10.83 7.58
N THR A 347 19.44 -10.63 6.34
CA THR A 347 20.19 -9.41 5.98
C THR A 347 19.31 -8.16 5.89
N LEU A 348 18.01 -8.34 5.68
CA LEU A 348 17.04 -7.25 5.55
C LEU A 348 16.40 -6.84 6.88
N LEU A 349 16.43 -7.72 7.89
CA LEU A 349 15.83 -7.48 9.20
C LEU A 349 16.84 -6.87 10.18
N ASP A 350 16.38 -5.90 10.97
CA ASP A 350 17.16 -5.34 12.07
C ASP A 350 17.18 -6.29 13.27
N GLY A 351 18.23 -6.20 14.09
CA GLY A 351 18.42 -7.08 15.25
C GLY A 351 18.91 -8.50 14.94
N PHE A 352 19.11 -8.86 13.65
CA PHE A 352 19.74 -10.12 13.26
C PHE A 352 21.22 -9.90 12.94
N THR A 353 22.08 -10.62 13.63
CA THR A 353 23.52 -10.72 13.28
C THR A 353 23.73 -11.99 12.47
N GLU A 354 24.69 -11.97 11.55
CA GLU A 354 25.08 -13.13 10.73
C GLU A 354 25.49 -14.38 11.55
N ALA A 355 25.71 -14.21 12.85
CA ALA A 355 26.11 -15.27 13.78
C ALA A 355 24.94 -16.15 14.29
N GLY A 356 23.71 -15.76 14.08
CA GLY A 356 22.53 -16.57 14.44
C GLY A 356 22.18 -17.55 13.32
N SER A 357 22.64 -18.81 13.47
CA SER A 357 22.27 -19.86 12.50
C SER A 357 20.77 -20.02 12.38
N PRO A 358 20.22 -20.10 11.15
CA PRO A 358 18.78 -20.41 10.93
C PRO A 358 18.32 -21.71 11.61
N ALA A 359 19.27 -22.60 11.96
CA ALA A 359 19.00 -23.90 12.56
C ALA A 359 18.42 -23.85 13.99
N ASP A 360 18.55 -22.73 14.71
CA ASP A 360 18.23 -22.68 16.15
C ASP A 360 16.81 -22.11 16.46
N GLY A 361 15.92 -21.97 15.47
CA GLY A 361 14.58 -21.41 15.68
C GLY A 361 14.58 -19.91 16.09
N GLY A 362 15.73 -19.24 16.05
CA GLY A 362 15.89 -17.84 16.42
C GLY A 362 15.10 -16.90 15.52
N LEU A 363 15.12 -17.17 14.20
CA LEU A 363 14.39 -16.37 13.23
C LEU A 363 12.87 -16.50 13.43
N VAL A 364 12.36 -17.71 13.65
CA VAL A 364 10.92 -17.94 13.91
C VAL A 364 10.48 -17.17 15.15
N ARG A 365 11.23 -17.26 16.25
CA ARG A 365 10.93 -16.53 17.50
C ARG A 365 10.94 -15.01 17.31
N ALA A 366 11.88 -14.49 16.53
CA ALA A 366 11.93 -13.06 16.27
C ALA A 366 10.76 -12.59 15.39
N LEU A 367 10.36 -13.38 14.40
CA LEU A 367 9.18 -13.09 13.58
C LEU A 367 7.88 -13.29 14.37
N GLU A 368 7.83 -14.22 15.32
CA GLU A 368 6.74 -14.29 16.29
C GLU A 368 6.65 -13.02 17.13
N GLY A 369 7.80 -12.45 17.51
CA GLY A 369 7.90 -11.16 18.18
C GLY A 369 7.44 -9.98 17.31
N ALA A 370 7.38 -10.12 15.99
CA ALA A 370 6.86 -9.11 15.07
C ALA A 370 5.31 -9.10 14.97
N ARG A 371 4.63 -10.05 15.58
CA ARG A 371 3.16 -10.10 15.59
C ARG A 371 2.58 -8.90 16.30
N MET A 372 1.57 -8.31 15.71
CA MET A 372 0.79 -7.23 16.29
C MET A 372 -0.45 -7.79 16.99
N GLU A 373 -0.79 -7.22 18.12
CA GLU A 373 -2.04 -7.48 18.80
C GLU A 373 -3.21 -6.89 18.01
N LEU A 374 -4.24 -7.70 17.74
CA LEU A 374 -5.47 -7.23 17.12
C LEU A 374 -6.34 -6.54 18.15
N VAL A 375 -6.52 -5.23 18.01
CA VAL A 375 -7.39 -4.43 18.85
C VAL A 375 -8.85 -4.50 18.39
N THR A 376 -9.09 -4.26 17.11
CA THR A 376 -10.43 -4.40 16.48
C THR A 376 -10.32 -4.87 15.04
N ASP A 377 -11.30 -5.67 14.59
CA ASP A 377 -11.52 -6.00 13.19
C ASP A 377 -13.01 -5.94 12.88
N ARG A 378 -13.40 -5.00 12.03
CA ARG A 378 -14.80 -4.69 11.75
C ARG A 378 -15.05 -4.75 10.25
N ARG A 379 -16.05 -5.54 9.86
CA ARG A 379 -16.50 -5.68 8.47
C ARG A 379 -17.86 -5.03 8.32
N ALA A 380 -18.07 -4.32 7.22
CA ALA A 380 -19.40 -3.82 6.89
C ALA A 380 -20.35 -5.00 6.59
N PRO A 381 -21.63 -4.93 6.99
CA PRO A 381 -22.59 -6.04 6.85
C PRO A 381 -22.79 -6.54 5.43
N ASP A 382 -22.58 -5.68 4.42
CA ASP A 382 -22.78 -5.96 2.99
C ASP A 382 -21.48 -5.78 2.18
N ALA A 383 -20.33 -6.03 2.77
CA ALA A 383 -19.03 -5.85 2.13
C ALA A 383 -18.66 -7.01 1.19
#